data_5967440033ef830da7cb2ded55b36ee8
#
_entry.id   5967440033ef830da7cb2ded55b36ee8
#
_cell.length_a   1.000
_cell.length_b   1.000
_cell.length_c   1.000
_cell.angle_alpha   90.00
_cell.angle_beta   90.00
_cell.angle_gamma   90.00
#
_symmetry.space_group_name_H-M   'P 1'
#
loop_
_entity.id
_entity.type
_entity.pdbx_description
1 polymer ?
#
loop_
_entity_poly.entity_id
_entity_poly.type
_entity_poly.pdbx_seq_one_letter_code
_entity_poly.pdbx_strand_id
1 'polypeptide(L)'
;MITEIKNKKIFSTDVGYDYDLKKPTIILLHGSGQSHVVWSLTDQFLADQGYNVFALDLPGHGNSEGPSLQSIEEMSKWLNDFVQHMGIEKSILVGHSQGCLIALEFARCYNTKVDKIIFIAGSYSIPVNKSLIDLSLSGDVEALNLMMKWGYGSSKQFIGGNPLQKILNSSREVREVLAVDLIACNNYKNGVDAVKSISCPTFFIFGEIDKMIKLDSGKKFAEMIKNSQIHIIKNCGHMIIFENAFEMREKIVKFLKNE
;
A
#
# COMPACT_ATOMS: atom_id res chain seq x y z
N MET A 1 -13.59 -7.56 9.30
CA MET A 1 -14.27 -8.69 8.61
C MET A 1 -13.25 -9.81 8.35
N ILE A 2 -13.68 -11.07 8.45
CA ILE A 2 -12.86 -12.23 8.05
C ILE A 2 -13.55 -12.90 6.87
N THR A 3 -12.81 -13.10 5.79
CA THR A 3 -13.28 -13.72 4.55
C THR A 3 -12.42 -14.96 4.25
N GLU A 4 -13.01 -16.04 3.80
CA GLU A 4 -12.26 -17.24 3.44
C GLU A 4 -11.96 -17.28 1.95
N ILE A 5 -10.66 -17.23 1.59
CA ILE A 5 -10.18 -17.30 0.21
C ILE A 5 -9.24 -18.48 0.08
N LYS A 6 -9.59 -19.45 -0.78
CA LYS A 6 -8.79 -20.68 -1.00
C LYS A 6 -8.43 -21.39 0.32
N ASN A 7 -9.43 -21.56 1.19
CA ASN A 7 -9.30 -22.21 2.51
C ASN A 7 -8.33 -21.47 3.48
N LYS A 8 -8.15 -20.17 3.31
CA LYS A 8 -7.39 -19.32 4.22
C LYS A 8 -8.24 -18.17 4.72
N LYS A 9 -8.17 -17.89 6.02
CA LYS A 9 -8.84 -16.74 6.63
C LYS A 9 -8.07 -15.48 6.32
N ILE A 10 -8.72 -14.56 5.66
CA ILE A 10 -8.17 -13.27 5.27
C ILE A 10 -8.91 -12.18 6.02
N PHE A 11 -8.16 -11.28 6.61
CA PHE A 11 -8.70 -10.15 7.34
C PHE A 11 -8.71 -8.89 6.44
N SER A 12 -9.82 -8.16 6.52
CA SER A 12 -9.93 -6.78 6.07
C SER A 12 -10.72 -5.96 7.06
N THR A 13 -10.50 -4.66 7.11
CA THR A 13 -11.43 -3.77 7.82
C THR A 13 -12.77 -3.75 7.06
N ASP A 14 -13.86 -3.52 7.77
CA ASP A 14 -15.19 -3.25 7.22
C ASP A 14 -15.73 -1.89 7.68
N VAL A 15 -14.90 -1.21 8.49
CA VAL A 15 -15.14 0.13 9.06
C VAL A 15 -16.57 0.34 9.61
N GLY A 16 -17.23 -0.75 10.03
CA GLY A 16 -18.55 -0.71 10.65
C GLY A 16 -19.72 -0.46 9.70
N TYR A 17 -19.51 -0.54 8.38
CA TYR A 17 -20.57 -0.45 7.39
C TYR A 17 -20.78 -1.78 6.69
N ASP A 18 -22.05 -2.08 6.38
CA ASP A 18 -22.38 -3.22 5.53
C ASP A 18 -21.88 -2.98 4.10
N TYR A 19 -21.34 -4.02 3.50
CA TYR A 19 -20.91 -3.98 2.11
C TYR A 19 -22.10 -3.81 1.18
N ASP A 20 -22.07 -2.75 0.35
CA ASP A 20 -23.11 -2.42 -0.61
C ASP A 20 -22.56 -2.45 -2.04
N LEU A 21 -23.00 -3.43 -2.85
CA LEU A 21 -22.58 -3.59 -4.25
C LEU A 21 -22.83 -2.34 -5.13
N LYS A 22 -23.70 -1.43 -4.70
CA LYS A 22 -24.01 -0.20 -5.44
C LYS A 22 -23.01 0.91 -5.18
N LYS A 23 -22.20 0.82 -4.12
CA LYS A 23 -21.19 1.80 -3.77
C LYS A 23 -19.87 1.48 -4.46
N PRO A 24 -19.12 2.49 -4.93
CA PRO A 24 -17.77 2.27 -5.42
C PRO A 24 -16.87 1.74 -4.29
N THR A 25 -15.97 0.81 -4.63
CA THR A 25 -15.16 0.09 -3.67
C THR A 25 -13.70 0.53 -3.73
N ILE A 26 -13.16 0.93 -2.58
CA ILE A 26 -11.75 1.27 -2.36
C ILE A 26 -11.07 0.09 -1.69
N ILE A 27 -9.92 -0.34 -2.23
CA ILE A 27 -9.06 -1.35 -1.63
C ILE A 27 -7.74 -0.67 -1.25
N LEU A 28 -7.41 -0.72 0.04
CA LEU A 28 -6.21 -0.12 0.62
C LEU A 28 -5.14 -1.22 0.81
N LEU A 29 -3.99 -1.05 0.14
CA LEU A 29 -2.88 -1.99 0.10
C LEU A 29 -1.70 -1.42 0.89
N HIS A 30 -1.30 -2.09 1.95
CA HIS A 30 -0.20 -1.66 2.84
C HIS A 30 1.19 -1.89 2.23
N GLY A 31 2.21 -1.33 2.85
CA GLY A 31 3.62 -1.52 2.49
C GLY A 31 4.25 -2.75 3.13
N SER A 32 5.55 -2.98 2.85
CA SER A 32 6.32 -4.13 3.33
C SER A 32 6.33 -4.27 4.84
N GLY A 33 6.02 -5.47 5.35
CA GLY A 33 5.99 -5.81 6.77
C GLY A 33 4.88 -5.11 7.57
N GLN A 34 3.92 -4.47 6.90
CA GLN A 34 2.82 -3.72 7.52
C GLN A 34 1.53 -4.55 7.59
N SER A 35 0.42 -3.92 7.91
CA SER A 35 -0.92 -4.50 7.96
C SER A 35 -1.97 -3.41 7.75
N HIS A 36 -3.27 -3.79 7.76
CA HIS A 36 -4.40 -2.85 7.70
C HIS A 36 -4.28 -1.67 8.70
N VAL A 37 -3.59 -1.88 9.82
CA VAL A 37 -3.47 -0.86 10.90
C VAL A 37 -2.87 0.45 10.41
N VAL A 38 -2.07 0.44 9.34
CA VAL A 38 -1.50 1.67 8.78
C VAL A 38 -2.57 2.60 8.18
N TRP A 39 -3.75 2.06 7.88
CA TRP A 39 -4.86 2.79 7.30
C TRP A 39 -5.87 3.34 8.31
N SER A 40 -5.68 3.07 9.62
CA SER A 40 -6.62 3.41 10.70
C SER A 40 -7.00 4.90 10.80
N LEU A 41 -6.21 5.81 10.24
CA LEU A 41 -6.51 7.24 10.17
C LEU A 41 -7.24 7.63 8.86
N THR A 42 -7.49 6.66 7.97
CA THR A 42 -7.93 6.92 6.60
C THR A 42 -9.17 6.11 6.20
N ASP A 43 -9.25 4.84 6.59
CA ASP A 43 -10.29 3.90 6.15
C ASP A 43 -11.70 4.39 6.52
N GLN A 44 -11.95 4.68 7.79
CA GLN A 44 -13.25 5.21 8.25
C GLN A 44 -13.60 6.53 7.55
N PHE A 45 -12.61 7.43 7.41
CA PHE A 45 -12.84 8.72 6.76
C PHE A 45 -13.31 8.55 5.30
N LEU A 46 -12.74 7.59 4.55
CA LEU A 46 -13.15 7.30 3.18
C LEU A 46 -14.54 6.64 3.13
N ALA A 47 -14.85 5.76 4.09
CA ALA A 47 -16.16 5.14 4.19
C ALA A 47 -17.27 6.17 4.48
N ASP A 48 -16.99 7.16 5.31
CA ASP A 48 -17.91 8.29 5.59
C ASP A 48 -18.18 9.16 4.35
N GLN A 49 -17.32 9.06 3.32
CA GLN A 49 -17.56 9.71 2.01
C GLN A 49 -18.44 8.87 1.06
N GLY A 50 -18.95 7.73 1.50
CA GLY A 50 -19.90 6.91 0.74
C GLY A 50 -19.26 5.78 -0.08
N TYR A 51 -18.03 5.37 0.24
CA TYR A 51 -17.34 4.25 -0.40
C TYR A 51 -17.46 2.98 0.45
N ASN A 52 -17.45 1.80 -0.20
CA ASN A 52 -17.00 0.60 0.47
C ASN A 52 -15.48 0.70 0.63
N VAL A 53 -14.95 0.37 1.81
CA VAL A 53 -13.50 0.46 2.06
C VAL A 53 -13.01 -0.83 2.69
N PHE A 54 -12.02 -1.46 2.04
CA PHE A 54 -11.34 -2.64 2.55
C PHE A 54 -9.85 -2.32 2.73
N ALA A 55 -9.41 -2.14 3.97
CA ALA A 55 -7.97 -2.17 4.27
C ALA A 55 -7.58 -3.63 4.49
N LEU A 56 -6.84 -4.20 3.55
CA LEU A 56 -6.50 -5.62 3.54
C LEU A 56 -5.26 -5.90 4.37
N ASP A 57 -5.27 -7.04 5.07
CA ASP A 57 -4.05 -7.73 5.46
C ASP A 57 -3.69 -8.73 4.36
N LEU A 58 -2.54 -8.57 3.72
CA LEU A 58 -2.04 -9.55 2.77
C LEU A 58 -1.81 -10.92 3.45
N PRO A 59 -1.82 -12.05 2.74
CA PRO A 59 -1.51 -13.36 3.32
C PRO A 59 -0.23 -13.34 4.15
N GLY A 60 -0.30 -13.84 5.37
CA GLY A 60 0.80 -13.85 6.33
C GLY A 60 1.04 -12.54 7.07
N HIS A 61 0.21 -11.50 6.84
CA HIS A 61 0.29 -10.21 7.52
C HIS A 61 -0.87 -10.01 8.48
N GLY A 62 -0.62 -9.23 9.53
CA GLY A 62 -1.64 -8.82 10.49
C GLY A 62 -2.46 -9.99 11.02
N ASN A 63 -3.76 -9.99 10.72
CA ASN A 63 -4.71 -11.01 11.13
C ASN A 63 -5.04 -12.03 10.01
N SER A 64 -4.37 -11.94 8.86
CA SER A 64 -4.55 -12.88 7.74
C SER A 64 -3.67 -14.12 7.89
N GLU A 65 -4.24 -15.29 7.61
CA GLU A 65 -3.48 -16.53 7.60
C GLU A 65 -2.44 -16.54 6.46
N GLY A 66 -1.27 -17.13 6.77
CA GLY A 66 -0.19 -17.28 5.81
C GLY A 66 -0.25 -18.57 4.95
N PRO A 67 0.82 -18.85 4.25
CA PRO A 67 2.09 -18.14 4.26
C PRO A 67 2.05 -16.81 3.49
N SER A 68 3.06 -15.93 3.75
CA SER A 68 3.27 -14.73 2.94
C SER A 68 3.64 -15.07 1.50
N LEU A 69 3.18 -14.24 0.58
CA LEU A 69 3.39 -14.42 -0.86
C LEU A 69 4.78 -13.94 -1.26
N GLN A 70 5.43 -14.65 -2.18
CA GLN A 70 6.85 -14.50 -2.47
C GLN A 70 7.16 -13.47 -3.56
N SER A 71 6.16 -12.98 -4.27
CA SER A 71 6.35 -12.01 -5.37
C SER A 71 5.17 -11.06 -5.49
N ILE A 72 5.41 -9.91 -6.11
CA ILE A 72 4.37 -8.92 -6.41
C ILE A 72 3.31 -9.52 -7.34
N GLU A 73 3.71 -10.38 -8.26
CA GLU A 73 2.83 -11.09 -9.18
C GLU A 73 1.85 -12.01 -8.42
N GLU A 74 2.35 -12.76 -7.43
CA GLU A 74 1.50 -13.60 -6.58
C GLU A 74 0.53 -12.75 -5.74
N MET A 75 1.00 -11.62 -5.18
CA MET A 75 0.17 -10.69 -4.41
C MET A 75 -0.94 -10.09 -5.29
N SER A 76 -0.61 -9.71 -6.52
CA SER A 76 -1.59 -9.21 -7.50
C SER A 76 -2.63 -10.27 -7.88
N LYS A 77 -2.20 -11.52 -8.11
CA LYS A 77 -3.10 -12.63 -8.41
C LYS A 77 -4.03 -12.92 -7.22
N TRP A 78 -3.49 -12.91 -6.02
CA TRP A 78 -4.29 -13.08 -4.80
C TRP A 78 -5.31 -11.94 -4.62
N LEU A 79 -4.91 -10.70 -4.91
CA LEU A 79 -5.83 -9.55 -4.88
C LEU A 79 -7.00 -9.76 -5.88
N ASN A 80 -6.73 -10.34 -7.05
CA ASN A 80 -7.79 -10.68 -7.99
C ASN A 80 -8.73 -11.78 -7.45
N ASP A 81 -8.20 -12.77 -6.72
CA ASP A 81 -9.03 -13.78 -6.06
C ASP A 81 -9.96 -13.13 -5.00
N PHE A 82 -9.44 -12.15 -4.23
CA PHE A 82 -10.24 -11.36 -3.29
C PHE A 82 -11.35 -10.57 -4.00
N VAL A 83 -11.00 -9.80 -5.04
CA VAL A 83 -11.93 -8.99 -5.82
C VAL A 83 -13.05 -9.84 -6.41
N GLN A 84 -12.71 -11.02 -6.94
CA GLN A 84 -13.70 -11.98 -7.49
C GLN A 84 -14.59 -12.55 -6.39
N HIS A 85 -14.03 -12.97 -5.25
CA HIS A 85 -14.78 -13.53 -4.15
C HIS A 85 -15.82 -12.54 -3.60
N MET A 86 -15.43 -11.27 -3.51
CA MET A 86 -16.31 -10.18 -3.04
C MET A 86 -17.33 -9.70 -4.08
N GLY A 87 -17.29 -10.21 -5.31
CA GLY A 87 -18.17 -9.77 -6.39
C GLY A 87 -17.91 -8.33 -6.85
N ILE A 88 -16.69 -7.81 -6.63
CA ILE A 88 -16.30 -6.45 -7.02
C ILE A 88 -16.02 -6.43 -8.52
N GLU A 89 -16.84 -5.71 -9.29
CA GLU A 89 -16.64 -5.56 -10.74
C GLU A 89 -15.46 -4.65 -11.05
N LYS A 90 -15.40 -3.49 -10.40
CA LYS A 90 -14.31 -2.53 -10.51
C LYS A 90 -13.93 -1.98 -9.14
N SER A 91 -12.65 -1.80 -8.90
CA SER A 91 -12.10 -1.27 -7.65
C SER A 91 -11.25 -0.03 -7.87
N ILE A 92 -11.25 0.84 -6.87
CA ILE A 92 -10.30 1.92 -6.72
C ILE A 92 -9.16 1.36 -5.86
N LEU A 93 -7.96 1.31 -6.41
CA LEU A 93 -6.80 0.79 -5.71
C LEU A 93 -5.99 1.94 -5.09
N VAL A 94 -5.72 1.84 -3.80
CA VAL A 94 -4.86 2.79 -3.07
C VAL A 94 -3.70 2.00 -2.48
N GLY A 95 -2.51 2.19 -3.01
CA GLY A 95 -1.31 1.50 -2.55
C GLY A 95 -0.34 2.44 -1.85
N HIS A 96 0.27 1.96 -0.77
CA HIS A 96 1.40 2.60 -0.11
C HIS A 96 2.67 1.76 -0.31
N SER A 97 3.76 2.37 -0.77
CA SER A 97 5.06 1.70 -0.92
C SER A 97 4.95 0.40 -1.75
N GLN A 98 5.19 -0.79 -1.18
CA GLN A 98 4.97 -2.09 -1.84
C GLN A 98 3.55 -2.23 -2.41
N GLY A 99 2.53 -1.72 -1.70
CA GLY A 99 1.15 -1.72 -2.18
C GLY A 99 0.99 -1.02 -3.52
N CYS A 100 1.87 -0.06 -3.87
CA CYS A 100 1.90 0.56 -5.19
C CYS A 100 2.31 -0.46 -6.28
N LEU A 101 3.30 -1.31 -6.01
CA LEU A 101 3.71 -2.35 -6.97
C LEU A 101 2.60 -3.38 -7.18
N ILE A 102 1.88 -3.74 -6.11
CA ILE A 102 0.74 -4.67 -6.19
C ILE A 102 -0.38 -4.07 -7.04
N ALA A 103 -0.74 -2.80 -6.78
CA ALA A 103 -1.77 -2.09 -7.57
C ALA A 103 -1.36 -1.92 -9.04
N LEU A 104 -0.08 -1.64 -9.28
CA LEU A 104 0.50 -1.51 -10.62
C LEU A 104 0.44 -2.83 -11.39
N GLU A 105 0.87 -3.94 -10.76
CA GLU A 105 0.83 -5.28 -11.37
C GLU A 105 -0.62 -5.76 -11.56
N PHE A 106 -1.52 -5.42 -10.65
CA PHE A 106 -2.95 -5.70 -10.80
C PHE A 106 -3.53 -4.98 -12.04
N ALA A 107 -3.20 -3.70 -12.22
CA ALA A 107 -3.63 -2.96 -13.41
C ALA A 107 -3.06 -3.56 -14.70
N ARG A 108 -1.83 -4.11 -14.68
CA ARG A 108 -1.23 -4.81 -15.82
C ARG A 108 -2.02 -6.06 -16.20
N CYS A 109 -2.41 -6.85 -15.21
CA CYS A 109 -3.04 -8.16 -15.46
C CYS A 109 -4.58 -8.07 -15.58
N TYR A 110 -5.21 -7.08 -14.91
CA TYR A 110 -6.66 -7.02 -14.73
C TYR A 110 -7.20 -5.59 -14.91
N ASN A 111 -6.74 -4.87 -15.93
CA ASN A 111 -7.03 -3.46 -16.17
C ASN A 111 -8.54 -3.13 -16.22
N THR A 112 -9.36 -4.04 -16.73
CA THR A 112 -10.83 -3.87 -16.81
C THR A 112 -11.50 -3.84 -15.44
N LYS A 113 -10.83 -4.33 -14.38
CA LYS A 113 -11.31 -4.34 -13.00
C LYS A 113 -10.85 -3.13 -12.19
N VAL A 114 -10.13 -2.19 -12.80
CA VAL A 114 -9.62 -1.00 -12.15
C VAL A 114 -10.40 0.22 -12.60
N ASP A 115 -10.97 0.95 -11.63
CA ASP A 115 -11.66 2.21 -11.89
C ASP A 115 -10.69 3.40 -11.77
N LYS A 116 -9.95 3.49 -10.67
CA LYS A 116 -8.93 4.52 -10.40
C LYS A 116 -7.76 3.91 -9.64
N ILE A 117 -6.58 4.54 -9.72
CA ILE A 117 -5.41 4.16 -8.92
C ILE A 117 -4.84 5.36 -8.19
N ILE A 118 -4.48 5.15 -6.93
CA ILE A 118 -3.79 6.14 -6.10
C ILE A 118 -2.51 5.50 -5.58
N PHE A 119 -1.37 6.07 -5.96
CA PHE A 119 -0.04 5.66 -5.53
C PHE A 119 0.49 6.62 -4.45
N ILE A 120 0.77 6.09 -3.25
CA ILE A 120 1.28 6.85 -2.11
C ILE A 120 2.71 6.39 -1.83
N ALA A 121 3.67 7.32 -1.91
CA ALA A 121 5.10 7.04 -1.69
C ALA A 121 5.59 5.81 -2.48
N GLY A 122 5.25 5.73 -3.77
CA GLY A 122 5.52 4.59 -4.63
C GLY A 122 6.40 4.90 -5.84
N SER A 123 6.86 3.84 -6.48
CA SER A 123 7.57 3.88 -7.76
C SER A 123 7.20 2.65 -8.58
N TYR A 124 7.46 2.66 -9.89
CA TYR A 124 7.31 1.47 -10.75
C TYR A 124 8.37 0.40 -10.49
N SER A 125 9.41 0.73 -9.73
CA SER A 125 10.47 -0.18 -9.29
C SER A 125 10.96 0.27 -7.92
N ILE A 126 11.12 -0.65 -6.99
CA ILE A 126 11.58 -0.39 -5.62
C ILE A 126 12.82 -1.26 -5.36
N PRO A 127 14.01 -0.83 -5.82
CA PRO A 127 15.24 -1.54 -5.48
C PRO A 127 15.52 -1.40 -3.98
N VAL A 128 15.81 -2.52 -3.34
CA VAL A 128 16.05 -2.58 -1.90
C VAL A 128 17.55 -2.79 -1.63
N ASN A 129 18.08 -2.05 -0.66
CA ASN A 129 19.46 -2.21 -0.24
C ASN A 129 19.71 -3.64 0.27
N LYS A 130 20.75 -4.29 -0.26
CA LYS A 130 21.10 -5.66 0.12
C LYS A 130 21.29 -5.82 1.63
N SER A 131 21.94 -4.87 2.29
CA SER A 131 22.15 -4.93 3.74
C SER A 131 20.83 -4.94 4.52
N LEU A 132 19.79 -4.23 4.04
CA LEU A 132 18.49 -4.25 4.67
C LEU A 132 17.81 -5.62 4.49
N ILE A 133 17.95 -6.24 3.32
CA ILE A 133 17.45 -7.60 3.08
C ILE A 133 18.17 -8.59 4.00
N ASP A 134 19.49 -8.53 4.07
CA ASP A 134 20.31 -9.46 4.89
C ASP A 134 19.96 -9.33 6.39
N LEU A 135 19.81 -8.11 6.91
CA LEU A 135 19.37 -7.85 8.28
C LEU A 135 17.95 -8.36 8.54
N SER A 136 17.04 -8.19 7.58
CA SER A 136 15.67 -8.69 7.71
C SER A 136 15.62 -10.22 7.72
N LEU A 137 16.41 -10.89 6.88
CA LEU A 137 16.52 -12.35 6.84
C LEU A 137 17.09 -12.94 8.14
N SER A 138 18.03 -12.25 8.78
CA SER A 138 18.58 -12.68 10.08
C SER A 138 17.61 -12.41 11.26
N GLY A 139 16.52 -11.70 11.02
CA GLY A 139 15.57 -11.27 12.06
C GLY A 139 16.14 -10.20 12.98
N ASP A 140 17.19 -9.47 12.53
CA ASP A 140 17.83 -8.42 13.30
C ASP A 140 16.91 -7.21 13.45
N VAL A 141 16.76 -6.74 14.68
CA VAL A 141 15.95 -5.55 15.01
C VAL A 141 16.46 -4.29 14.31
N GLU A 142 17.74 -4.27 13.91
CA GLU A 142 18.33 -3.14 13.18
C GLU A 142 17.64 -2.91 11.83
N ALA A 143 17.14 -3.96 11.18
CA ALA A 143 16.31 -3.80 9.98
C ALA A 143 15.11 -2.87 10.24
N LEU A 144 14.42 -3.06 11.37
CA LEU A 144 13.28 -2.23 11.76
C LEU A 144 13.70 -0.81 12.10
N ASN A 145 14.85 -0.64 12.80
CA ASN A 145 15.39 0.68 13.12
C ASN A 145 15.74 1.47 11.85
N LEU A 146 16.30 0.82 10.85
CA LEU A 146 16.58 1.43 9.54
C LEU A 146 15.30 1.82 8.80
N MET A 147 14.31 0.94 8.77
CA MET A 147 12.99 1.26 8.20
C MET A 147 12.35 2.47 8.89
N MET A 148 12.46 2.56 10.20
CA MET A 148 11.98 3.70 10.99
C MET A 148 12.74 4.97 10.66
N LYS A 149 14.06 4.91 10.63
CA LYS A 149 14.96 6.06 10.36
C LYS A 149 14.75 6.65 8.96
N TRP A 150 14.52 5.80 7.96
CA TRP A 150 14.33 6.23 6.58
C TRP A 150 12.87 6.54 6.26
N GLY A 151 11.93 5.91 6.97
CA GLY A 151 10.51 6.06 6.72
C GLY A 151 9.95 7.44 7.08
N TYR A 152 10.51 8.11 8.08
CA TYR A 152 10.04 9.43 8.50
C TYR A 152 10.91 10.57 7.96
N GLY A 153 10.24 11.62 7.49
CA GLY A 153 10.90 12.82 6.97
C GLY A 153 11.50 13.69 8.05
N SER A 154 10.78 13.92 9.12
CA SER A 154 11.23 14.66 10.30
C SER A 154 11.11 13.80 11.55
N SER A 155 11.91 14.13 12.59
CA SER A 155 11.79 13.49 13.91
C SER A 155 10.50 13.95 14.60
N LYS A 156 9.33 13.47 14.13
CA LYS A 156 8.07 13.74 14.81
C LYS A 156 7.99 12.90 16.07
N GLN A 157 7.68 13.55 17.18
CA GLN A 157 7.32 12.86 18.40
C GLN A 157 5.84 12.49 18.30
N PHE A 158 5.55 11.19 18.37
CA PHE A 158 4.18 10.70 18.43
C PHE A 158 3.75 10.55 19.89
N ILE A 159 2.64 11.17 20.26
CA ILE A 159 2.03 10.93 21.58
C ILE A 159 1.60 9.45 21.64
N GLY A 160 2.07 8.73 22.66
CA GLY A 160 1.82 7.30 22.79
C GLY A 160 2.78 6.39 22.01
N GLY A 161 3.87 6.93 21.46
CA GLY A 161 4.90 6.21 20.72
C GLY A 161 4.64 6.12 19.22
N ASN A 162 5.68 5.71 18.47
CA ASN A 162 5.62 5.64 17.03
C ASN A 162 4.70 4.50 16.57
N PRO A 163 3.65 4.76 15.76
CA PRO A 163 2.72 3.72 15.31
C PRO A 163 3.41 2.62 14.50
N LEU A 164 4.33 2.98 13.59
CA LEU A 164 5.06 1.99 12.80
C LEU A 164 5.91 1.09 13.68
N GLN A 165 6.60 1.63 14.68
CA GLN A 165 7.38 0.84 15.63
C GLN A 165 6.52 -0.15 16.41
N LYS A 166 5.32 0.24 16.80
CA LYS A 166 4.38 -0.67 17.47
C LYS A 166 3.97 -1.83 16.57
N ILE A 167 3.70 -1.55 15.30
CA ILE A 167 3.35 -2.57 14.29
C ILE A 167 4.53 -3.51 14.09
N LEU A 168 5.72 -2.97 13.84
CA LEU A 168 6.91 -3.75 13.53
C LEU A 168 7.46 -4.53 14.72
N ASN A 169 7.26 -4.06 15.95
CA ASN A 169 7.70 -4.75 17.17
C ASN A 169 6.71 -5.79 17.69
N SER A 170 5.52 -5.90 17.08
CA SER A 170 4.42 -6.67 17.67
C SER A 170 4.64 -8.19 17.63
N SER A 171 5.46 -8.74 16.73
CA SER A 171 5.77 -10.16 16.72
C SER A 171 7.03 -10.53 15.91
N ARG A 172 7.53 -11.74 16.14
CA ARG A 172 8.62 -12.34 15.36
C ARG A 172 8.18 -12.55 13.91
N GLU A 173 6.93 -12.92 13.69
CA GLU A 173 6.34 -13.17 12.38
C GLU A 173 6.41 -11.93 11.49
N VAL A 174 6.23 -10.72 12.02
CA VAL A 174 6.37 -9.46 11.26
C VAL A 174 7.78 -9.31 10.67
N ARG A 175 8.82 -9.76 11.37
CA ARG A 175 10.20 -9.66 10.88
C ARG A 175 10.48 -10.63 9.74
N GLU A 176 9.94 -11.84 9.83
CA GLU A 176 10.06 -12.85 8.76
C GLU A 176 9.33 -12.40 7.49
N VAL A 177 8.13 -11.85 7.66
CA VAL A 177 7.34 -11.31 6.55
C VAL A 177 8.03 -10.10 5.88
N LEU A 178 8.66 -9.21 6.67
CA LEU A 178 9.38 -8.06 6.11
C LEU A 178 10.46 -8.49 5.12
N ALA A 179 11.23 -9.53 5.42
CA ALA A 179 12.27 -10.02 4.52
C ALA A 179 11.68 -10.50 3.19
N VAL A 180 10.58 -11.26 3.24
CA VAL A 180 9.86 -11.74 2.05
C VAL A 180 9.41 -10.58 1.18
N ASP A 181 8.79 -9.58 1.79
CA ASP A 181 8.27 -8.40 1.09
C ASP A 181 9.37 -7.57 0.43
N LEU A 182 10.48 -7.32 1.15
CA LEU A 182 11.62 -6.59 0.60
C LEU A 182 12.24 -7.31 -0.59
N ILE A 183 12.32 -8.63 -0.54
CA ILE A 183 12.81 -9.46 -1.64
C ILE A 183 11.83 -9.39 -2.82
N ALA A 184 10.52 -9.49 -2.57
CA ALA A 184 9.49 -9.38 -3.60
C ALA A 184 9.56 -8.02 -4.32
N CYS A 185 9.69 -6.90 -3.57
CA CYS A 185 9.88 -5.55 -4.13
C CYS A 185 11.14 -5.46 -5.00
N ASN A 186 12.27 -5.94 -4.48
CA ASN A 186 13.57 -5.89 -5.18
C ASN A 186 13.57 -6.70 -6.47
N ASN A 187 12.83 -7.81 -6.49
CA ASN A 187 12.80 -8.74 -7.62
C ASN A 187 11.75 -8.39 -8.67
N TYR A 188 10.82 -7.47 -8.40
CA TYR A 188 9.81 -7.06 -9.36
C TYR A 188 10.42 -6.36 -10.57
N LYS A 189 10.17 -6.89 -11.78
CA LYS A 189 10.75 -6.40 -13.05
C LYS A 189 9.73 -5.90 -14.07
N ASN A 190 8.45 -6.14 -13.86
CA ASN A 190 7.40 -5.81 -14.82
C ASN A 190 7.01 -4.32 -14.82
N GLY A 191 7.59 -3.50 -13.94
CA GLY A 191 7.11 -2.13 -13.67
C GLY A 191 6.97 -1.25 -14.91
N VAL A 192 7.94 -1.25 -15.82
CA VAL A 192 7.89 -0.45 -17.06
C VAL A 192 6.73 -0.89 -17.97
N ASP A 193 6.51 -2.21 -18.11
CA ASP A 193 5.41 -2.71 -18.95
C ASP A 193 4.06 -2.54 -18.26
N ALA A 194 4.03 -2.67 -16.94
CA ALA A 194 2.84 -2.43 -16.14
C ALA A 194 2.33 -0.98 -16.26
N VAL A 195 3.23 -0.01 -16.26
CA VAL A 195 2.88 1.41 -16.46
C VAL A 195 2.15 1.63 -17.79
N LYS A 196 2.58 0.98 -18.86
CA LYS A 196 1.96 1.09 -20.20
C LYS A 196 0.53 0.57 -20.24
N SER A 197 0.15 -0.30 -19.30
CA SER A 197 -1.18 -0.91 -19.21
C SER A 197 -2.19 -0.04 -18.43
N ILE A 198 -1.73 1.03 -17.77
CA ILE A 198 -2.62 1.92 -17.01
C ILE A 198 -3.41 2.79 -17.99
N SER A 199 -4.73 2.64 -17.96
CA SER A 199 -5.66 3.43 -18.76
C SER A 199 -6.69 4.21 -17.94
N CYS A 200 -6.71 4.00 -16.61
CA CYS A 200 -7.63 4.66 -15.70
C CYS A 200 -7.05 5.96 -15.11
N PRO A 201 -7.89 6.85 -14.56
CA PRO A 201 -7.44 8.01 -13.80
C PRO A 201 -6.48 7.61 -12.70
N THR A 202 -5.34 8.32 -12.62
CA THR A 202 -4.25 7.97 -11.71
C THR A 202 -3.79 9.19 -10.92
N PHE A 203 -3.61 9.00 -9.62
CA PHE A 203 -3.16 10.04 -8.70
C PHE A 203 -1.94 9.58 -7.90
N PHE A 204 -0.98 10.49 -7.75
CA PHE A 204 0.23 10.27 -6.99
C PHE A 204 0.32 11.22 -5.80
N ILE A 205 0.69 10.68 -4.65
CA ILE A 205 0.99 11.45 -3.44
C ILE A 205 2.40 11.12 -2.99
N PHE A 206 3.27 12.13 -2.95
CA PHE A 206 4.67 11.98 -2.54
C PHE A 206 4.99 12.85 -1.33
N GLY A 207 5.87 12.34 -0.46
CA GLY A 207 6.53 13.15 0.55
C GLY A 207 7.73 13.88 -0.04
N GLU A 208 7.86 15.18 0.24
CA GLU A 208 8.93 16.03 -0.30
C GLU A 208 10.33 15.52 0.07
N ILE A 209 10.47 14.98 1.28
CA ILE A 209 11.75 14.53 1.86
C ILE A 209 11.80 13.02 2.12
N ASP A 210 11.06 12.25 1.30
CA ASP A 210 11.09 10.78 1.32
C ASP A 210 12.51 10.27 1.01
N LYS A 211 13.06 9.49 1.95
CA LYS A 211 14.40 8.89 1.83
C LYS A 211 14.39 7.49 1.23
N MET A 212 13.22 6.83 1.19
CA MET A 212 13.06 5.49 0.65
C MET A 212 12.71 5.54 -0.83
N ILE A 213 11.71 6.33 -1.20
CA ILE A 213 11.34 6.60 -2.60
C ILE A 213 11.62 8.07 -2.89
N LYS A 214 12.77 8.34 -3.50
CA LYS A 214 13.16 9.70 -3.83
C LYS A 214 12.10 10.37 -4.71
N LEU A 215 11.76 11.62 -4.41
CA LEU A 215 10.73 12.38 -5.11
C LEU A 215 10.91 12.37 -6.64
N ASP A 216 12.15 12.47 -7.13
CA ASP A 216 12.43 12.42 -8.57
C ASP A 216 12.08 11.07 -9.20
N SER A 217 12.28 9.97 -8.47
CA SER A 217 11.85 8.64 -8.95
C SER A 217 10.33 8.53 -9.03
N GLY A 218 9.63 9.08 -8.04
CA GLY A 218 8.18 9.15 -8.04
C GLY A 218 7.64 10.01 -9.18
N LYS A 219 8.22 11.20 -9.42
CA LYS A 219 7.83 12.07 -10.54
C LYS A 219 8.03 11.39 -11.89
N LYS A 220 9.17 10.72 -12.11
CA LYS A 220 9.42 9.94 -13.33
C LYS A 220 8.35 8.87 -13.54
N PHE A 221 7.91 8.20 -12.46
CA PHE A 221 6.82 7.24 -12.55
C PHE A 221 5.52 7.91 -13.01
N ALA A 222 5.17 9.04 -12.43
CA ALA A 222 3.96 9.78 -12.79
C ALA A 222 4.01 10.30 -14.26
N GLU A 223 5.14 10.79 -14.71
CA GLU A 223 5.36 11.26 -16.09
C GLU A 223 5.14 10.16 -17.15
N MET A 224 5.31 8.89 -16.78
CA MET A 224 5.06 7.76 -17.68
C MET A 224 3.57 7.46 -17.87
N ILE A 225 2.67 8.03 -17.06
CA ILE A 225 1.22 7.79 -17.11
C ILE A 225 0.51 9.05 -17.61
N LYS A 226 -0.12 8.94 -18.78
CA LYS A 226 -0.82 10.06 -19.38
C LYS A 226 -1.95 10.59 -18.49
N ASN A 227 -2.00 11.90 -18.32
CA ASN A 227 -3.02 12.60 -17.52
C ASN A 227 -3.04 12.20 -16.03
N SER A 228 -1.93 11.73 -15.48
CA SER A 228 -1.79 11.52 -14.05
C SER A 228 -1.77 12.86 -13.30
N GLN A 229 -2.29 12.85 -12.06
CA GLN A 229 -2.22 13.99 -11.15
C GLN A 229 -1.16 13.72 -10.08
N ILE A 230 -0.47 14.76 -9.61
CA ILE A 230 0.57 14.67 -8.59
C ILE A 230 0.27 15.65 -7.46
N HIS A 231 0.41 15.19 -6.22
CA HIS A 231 0.44 16.03 -5.04
C HIS A 231 1.70 15.75 -4.21
N ILE A 232 2.40 16.80 -3.80
CA ILE A 232 3.61 16.69 -2.97
C ILE A 232 3.31 17.30 -1.62
N ILE A 233 3.44 16.49 -0.56
CA ILE A 233 3.26 16.93 0.81
C ILE A 233 4.60 17.44 1.35
N LYS A 234 4.64 18.71 1.72
CA LYS A 234 5.86 19.39 2.21
C LYS A 234 6.31 18.83 3.56
N ASN A 235 7.62 18.79 3.77
CA ASN A 235 8.25 18.34 5.01
C ASN A 235 7.77 16.93 5.46
N CYS A 236 7.36 16.08 4.54
CA CYS A 236 6.84 14.75 4.78
C CYS A 236 7.77 13.70 4.16
N GLY A 237 7.99 12.59 4.87
CA GLY A 237 8.79 11.46 4.41
C GLY A 237 7.98 10.39 3.69
N HIS A 238 8.42 9.15 3.83
CA HIS A 238 7.78 7.98 3.25
C HIS A 238 6.47 7.59 3.92
N MET A 239 6.39 7.78 5.26
CA MET A 239 5.22 7.39 6.05
C MET A 239 4.13 8.46 6.06
N ILE A 240 3.77 8.95 4.87
CA ILE A 240 2.72 9.96 4.64
C ILE A 240 1.45 9.61 5.39
N ILE A 241 1.08 8.33 5.40
CA ILE A 241 -0.10 7.77 6.07
C ILE A 241 -0.16 8.05 7.58
N PHE A 242 0.98 8.38 8.21
CA PHE A 242 1.07 8.80 9.60
C PHE A 242 1.55 10.23 9.76
N GLU A 243 2.47 10.68 8.89
CA GLU A 243 3.07 12.01 9.02
C GLU A 243 2.09 13.13 8.66
N ASN A 244 1.23 12.90 7.67
CA ASN A 244 0.22 13.89 7.27
C ASN A 244 -1.04 13.22 6.69
N ALA A 245 -1.65 12.31 7.47
CA ALA A 245 -2.86 11.59 7.10
C ALA A 245 -4.02 12.55 6.72
N PHE A 246 -4.13 13.69 7.40
CA PHE A 246 -5.19 14.65 7.14
C PHE A 246 -5.12 15.21 5.71
N GLU A 247 -3.99 15.79 5.31
CA GLU A 247 -3.83 16.35 3.96
C GLU A 247 -3.94 15.25 2.90
N MET A 248 -3.32 14.08 3.15
CA MET A 248 -3.38 12.94 2.24
C MET A 248 -4.83 12.53 1.93
N ARG A 249 -5.63 12.25 2.94
CA ARG A 249 -7.02 11.78 2.75
C ARG A 249 -7.92 12.82 2.10
N GLU A 250 -7.75 14.13 2.43
CA GLU A 250 -8.46 15.21 1.75
C GLU A 250 -8.15 15.26 0.25
N LYS A 251 -6.88 15.09 -0.12
CA LYS A 251 -6.46 15.04 -1.53
C LYS A 251 -6.99 13.79 -2.24
N ILE A 252 -7.03 12.66 -1.56
CA ILE A 252 -7.67 11.44 -2.08
C ILE A 252 -9.14 11.72 -2.40
N VAL A 253 -9.90 12.27 -1.47
CA VAL A 253 -11.33 12.56 -1.68
C VAL A 253 -11.56 13.52 -2.85
N LYS A 254 -10.77 14.60 -2.95
CA LYS A 254 -10.86 15.54 -4.09
C LYS A 254 -10.66 14.82 -5.42
N PHE A 255 -9.60 14.01 -5.53
CA PHE A 255 -9.36 13.22 -6.72
C PHE A 255 -10.50 12.24 -7.03
N LEU A 256 -11.05 11.57 -6.02
CA LEU A 256 -12.15 10.63 -6.19
C LEU A 256 -13.43 11.30 -6.70
N LYS A 257 -13.70 12.53 -6.25
CA LYS A 257 -14.86 13.35 -6.66
C LYS A 257 -14.62 14.13 -7.96
N ASN A 258 -13.43 14.03 -8.56
CA ASN A 258 -13.01 14.80 -9.75
C ASN A 258 -13.04 16.33 -9.51
N GLU A 259 -12.66 16.78 -8.32
CA GLU A 259 -12.61 18.19 -7.89
C GLU A 259 -11.20 18.80 -8.02
#